data_c8368d2d406037b508450e5c2e877a67
#
_entry.id   c8368d2d406037b508450e5c2e877a67
#
_cell.length_a   1.000
_cell.length_b   1.000
_cell.length_c   1.000
_cell.angle_alpha   90.00
_cell.angle_beta   90.00
_cell.angle_gamma   90.00
#
_symmetry.space_group_name_H-M   'P 1'
#
loop_
_entity.id
_entity.type
_entity.pdbx_description
1 polymer ?
#
loop_
_entity_poly.entity_id
_entity_poly.type
_entity_poly.pdbx_seq_one_letter_code
_entity_poly.pdbx_strand_id
1 'polypeptide(L)'
;MNKIKLFFVANKIPSEETLHSLYTSVRFENEKIQNLNEDFKIWNDGRSIFIIMDNDKIENIKDVYSFIDNNKKDEIKIKLISQKPYNIPDLKVDDIVTITGTLCYTYKHHNQNKTIESCPINMNGKFKDGTKQPFLKYLDEKTGLNFSQAVESKEDVRFERLFTDEKDIYSNNITKKVLVKNIILVQATLRVEDPEITKSLFYKMIGKKKSYGFGNMTIEKYE
;
A
#
# COMPACT_ATOMS: atom_id res chain seq x y z
N MET A 1 11.09 12.74 -14.33
CA MET A 1 11.37 11.47 -13.60
C MET A 1 10.94 10.31 -14.45
N ASN A 2 11.86 9.46 -14.90
CA ASN A 2 11.51 8.30 -15.73
C ASN A 2 11.15 7.13 -14.82
N LYS A 3 9.87 6.86 -14.66
CA LYS A 3 9.39 5.68 -13.94
C LYS A 3 9.25 4.49 -14.88
N ILE A 4 9.43 3.30 -14.33
CA ILE A 4 9.21 2.05 -15.03
C ILE A 4 8.23 1.19 -14.25
N LYS A 5 7.39 0.48 -14.99
CA LYS A 5 6.51 -0.56 -14.46
C LYS A 5 7.05 -1.93 -14.86
N LEU A 6 7.35 -2.73 -13.85
CA LEU A 6 7.73 -4.13 -13.99
C LEU A 6 6.49 -4.98 -13.78
N PHE A 7 6.33 -5.97 -14.63
CA PHE A 7 5.26 -6.95 -14.53
C PHE A 7 5.86 -8.34 -14.34
N PHE A 8 5.47 -8.98 -13.26
CA PHE A 8 5.86 -10.34 -12.92
C PHE A 8 4.64 -11.24 -12.86
N VAL A 9 4.85 -12.53 -13.10
CA VAL A 9 3.85 -13.57 -12.90
C VAL A 9 4.40 -14.63 -11.97
N ALA A 10 3.63 -14.97 -10.94
CA ALA A 10 3.93 -16.06 -10.03
C ALA A 10 3.28 -17.38 -10.52
N ASN A 11 3.93 -18.51 -10.29
CA ASN A 11 3.35 -19.82 -10.55
C ASN A 11 2.14 -20.16 -9.67
N LYS A 12 2.05 -19.52 -8.49
CA LYS A 12 0.93 -19.59 -7.53
C LYS A 12 0.58 -18.20 -7.04
N ILE A 13 -0.61 -18.02 -6.44
CA ILE A 13 -0.99 -16.75 -5.81
C ILE A 13 -0.01 -16.49 -4.65
N PRO A 14 0.75 -15.38 -4.68
CA PRO A 14 1.72 -15.07 -3.64
C PRO A 14 1.01 -14.72 -2.33
N SER A 15 1.56 -15.20 -1.22
CA SER A 15 1.18 -14.74 0.10
C SER A 15 1.73 -13.34 0.39
N GLU A 16 1.24 -12.69 1.42
CA GLU A 16 1.79 -11.42 1.90
C GLU A 16 3.27 -11.55 2.29
N GLU A 17 3.67 -12.70 2.85
CA GLU A 17 5.08 -12.99 3.16
C GLU A 17 5.93 -13.08 1.89
N THR A 18 5.39 -13.70 0.84
CA THR A 18 6.07 -13.78 -0.45
C THR A 18 6.24 -12.39 -1.07
N LEU A 19 5.22 -11.53 -1.01
CA LEU A 19 5.33 -10.15 -1.47
C LEU A 19 6.33 -9.35 -0.65
N HIS A 20 6.36 -9.56 0.68
CA HIS A 20 7.36 -8.95 1.55
C HIS A 20 8.77 -9.41 1.20
N SER A 21 8.95 -10.70 0.92
CA SER A 21 10.24 -11.27 0.53
C SER A 21 10.70 -10.73 -0.82
N LEU A 22 9.80 -10.63 -1.80
CA LEU A 22 10.09 -10.01 -3.10
C LEU A 22 10.46 -8.53 -2.93
N TYR A 23 9.67 -7.78 -2.17
CA TYR A 23 9.95 -6.38 -1.85
C TYR A 23 11.35 -6.23 -1.24
N THR A 24 11.69 -7.08 -0.29
CA THR A 24 12.98 -7.07 0.41
C THR A 24 14.13 -7.43 -0.53
N SER A 25 13.94 -8.46 -1.39
CA SER A 25 14.96 -8.88 -2.36
C SER A 25 15.23 -7.80 -3.40
N VAL A 26 14.19 -7.23 -4.00
CA VAL A 26 14.34 -6.10 -4.93
C VAL A 26 15.04 -4.93 -4.27
N ARG A 27 14.79 -4.73 -3.00
CA ARG A 27 15.43 -3.68 -2.20
C ARG A 27 16.92 -3.92 -1.99
N PHE A 28 17.32 -5.10 -1.52
CA PHE A 28 18.70 -5.37 -1.16
C PHE A 28 19.60 -5.56 -2.38
N GLU A 29 19.06 -6.01 -3.48
CA GLU A 29 19.81 -6.18 -4.73
C GLU A 29 20.13 -4.85 -5.42
N ASN A 30 19.44 -3.79 -5.02
CA ASN A 30 19.69 -2.44 -5.50
C ASN A 30 20.27 -1.57 -4.40
N GLU A 31 21.59 -1.53 -4.25
CA GLU A 31 22.29 -0.69 -3.27
C GLU A 31 21.94 0.80 -3.36
N LYS A 32 21.54 1.27 -4.54
CA LYS A 32 21.05 2.64 -4.79
C LYS A 32 19.67 2.93 -4.17
N ILE A 33 18.96 1.89 -3.72
CA ILE A 33 17.62 2.04 -3.12
C ILE A 33 17.72 2.15 -1.58
N GLN A 34 18.67 2.85 -1.03
CA GLN A 34 18.82 3.00 0.43
C GLN A 34 17.66 3.74 1.12
N ASN A 35 16.93 4.59 0.40
CA ASN A 35 15.80 5.39 0.91
C ASN A 35 14.45 4.96 0.33
N LEU A 36 14.13 3.69 0.41
CA LEU A 36 12.97 3.05 -0.21
C LEU A 36 11.58 3.46 0.25
N ASN A 37 11.48 4.27 1.25
CA ASN A 37 10.15 4.70 1.70
C ASN A 37 9.44 5.64 0.71
N GLU A 38 10.13 6.08 -0.35
CA GLU A 38 9.64 7.19 -1.12
C GLU A 38 9.30 6.89 -2.59
N ASP A 39 9.95 5.90 -3.25
CA ASP A 39 9.86 5.79 -4.72
C ASP A 39 9.58 4.39 -5.26
N PHE A 40 8.98 3.53 -4.46
CA PHE A 40 8.73 2.15 -4.82
C PHE A 40 7.30 1.72 -4.49
N LYS A 41 6.58 1.20 -5.46
CA LYS A 41 5.23 0.70 -5.30
C LYS A 41 5.15 -0.75 -5.72
N ILE A 42 4.59 -1.62 -4.87
CA ILE A 42 4.37 -3.04 -5.15
C ILE A 42 2.95 -3.43 -4.80
N TRP A 43 2.32 -4.20 -5.68
CA TRP A 43 1.02 -4.81 -5.41
C TRP A 43 0.83 -6.06 -6.26
N ASN A 44 -0.17 -6.87 -5.95
CA ASN A 44 -0.54 -8.01 -6.74
C ASN A 44 -2.04 -8.02 -7.05
N ASP A 45 -2.36 -8.65 -8.17
CA ASP A 45 -3.70 -9.05 -8.57
C ASP A 45 -3.65 -10.54 -8.93
N GLY A 46 -4.07 -11.36 -7.99
CA GLY A 46 -3.92 -12.80 -8.09
C GLY A 46 -2.45 -13.21 -8.24
N ARG A 47 -2.09 -13.81 -9.38
CA ARG A 47 -0.71 -14.23 -9.69
C ARG A 47 0.15 -13.12 -10.29
N SER A 48 -0.48 -12.05 -10.72
CA SER A 48 0.21 -10.91 -11.34
C SER A 48 0.76 -9.99 -10.25
N ILE A 49 2.04 -9.65 -10.35
CA ILE A 49 2.70 -8.74 -9.42
C ILE A 49 3.24 -7.56 -10.23
N PHE A 50 2.99 -6.38 -9.72
CA PHE A 50 3.39 -5.13 -10.35
C PHE A 50 4.33 -4.36 -9.42
N ILE A 51 5.39 -3.81 -10.01
CA ILE A 51 6.33 -2.94 -9.31
C ILE A 51 6.49 -1.67 -10.15
N ILE A 52 6.39 -0.52 -9.51
CA ILE A 52 6.76 0.78 -10.11
C ILE A 52 7.94 1.33 -9.36
N MET A 53 8.97 1.74 -10.08
CA MET A 53 10.21 2.28 -9.52
C MET A 53 10.91 3.23 -10.51
N ASP A 54 11.99 3.87 -10.07
CA ASP A 54 12.82 4.67 -10.96
C ASP A 54 13.56 3.80 -11.96
N ASN A 55 13.65 4.27 -13.20
CA ASN A 55 14.31 3.54 -14.29
C ASN A 55 15.82 3.36 -14.06
N ASP A 56 16.46 4.27 -13.37
CA ASP A 56 17.89 4.23 -13.04
C ASP A 56 18.25 3.21 -11.94
N LYS A 57 17.23 2.60 -11.33
CA LYS A 57 17.35 1.63 -10.24
C LYS A 57 17.13 0.17 -10.67
N ILE A 58 17.11 -0.12 -11.97
CA ILE A 58 16.74 -1.45 -12.52
C ILE A 58 17.93 -2.41 -12.64
N GLU A 59 19.15 -1.93 -12.57
CA GLU A 59 20.35 -2.68 -12.96
C GLU A 59 20.51 -4.07 -12.37
N ASN A 60 19.83 -4.36 -11.26
CA ASN A 60 19.95 -5.64 -10.54
C ASN A 60 18.64 -6.42 -10.39
N ILE A 61 17.63 -6.15 -11.23
CA ILE A 61 16.37 -6.91 -11.19
C ILE A 61 16.57 -8.26 -11.87
N LYS A 62 16.35 -9.34 -11.13
CA LYS A 62 16.43 -10.70 -11.68
C LYS A 62 15.21 -11.05 -12.51
N ASP A 63 15.43 -11.87 -13.53
CA ASP A 63 14.35 -12.44 -14.34
C ASP A 63 13.45 -13.39 -13.56
N VAL A 64 14.00 -14.06 -12.54
CA VAL A 64 13.28 -15.01 -11.70
C VAL A 64 13.68 -14.87 -10.25
N TYR A 65 12.67 -14.80 -9.40
CA TYR A 65 12.79 -14.90 -7.94
C TYR A 65 12.14 -16.20 -7.47
N SER A 66 12.77 -16.88 -6.53
CA SER A 66 12.23 -18.10 -5.90
C SER A 66 12.16 -17.94 -4.40
N PHE A 67 11.00 -18.24 -3.83
CA PHE A 67 10.74 -18.17 -2.40
C PHE A 67 10.09 -19.48 -1.91
N ILE A 68 10.33 -19.85 -0.68
CA ILE A 68 9.61 -20.95 -0.04
C ILE A 68 8.44 -20.38 0.75
N ASP A 69 7.23 -20.80 0.42
CA ASP A 69 6.06 -20.53 1.25
C ASP A 69 6.15 -21.37 2.52
N ASN A 70 6.44 -20.74 3.65
CA ASN A 70 6.63 -21.42 4.92
C ASN A 70 5.37 -22.18 5.41
N ASN A 71 4.19 -21.74 5.00
CA ASN A 71 2.93 -22.37 5.37
C ASN A 71 2.63 -23.64 4.59
N LYS A 72 3.02 -23.69 3.30
CA LYS A 72 2.72 -24.81 2.40
C LYS A 72 3.93 -25.65 2.05
N LYS A 73 5.14 -25.24 2.48
CA LYS A 73 6.44 -25.82 2.08
C LYS A 73 6.63 -25.92 0.56
N ASP A 74 5.95 -25.07 -0.16
CA ASP A 74 5.94 -25.02 -1.63
C ASP A 74 6.87 -23.92 -2.13
N GLU A 75 7.57 -24.18 -3.23
CA GLU A 75 8.34 -23.17 -3.93
C GLU A 75 7.41 -22.26 -4.75
N ILE A 76 7.52 -20.95 -4.52
CA ILE A 76 6.87 -19.92 -5.34
C ILE A 76 7.94 -19.31 -6.25
N LYS A 77 7.75 -19.47 -7.55
CA LYS A 77 8.57 -18.84 -8.59
C LYS A 77 7.85 -17.62 -9.16
N ILE A 78 8.55 -16.50 -9.18
CA ILE A 78 8.06 -15.22 -9.67
C ILE A 78 8.95 -14.80 -10.83
N LYS A 79 8.38 -14.77 -12.06
CA LYS A 79 9.12 -14.49 -13.28
C LYS A 79 8.78 -13.09 -13.80
N LEU A 80 9.81 -12.34 -14.16
CA LEU A 80 9.66 -11.07 -14.87
C LEU A 80 9.15 -11.35 -16.29
N ILE A 81 8.07 -10.70 -16.67
CA ILE A 81 7.42 -10.86 -17.98
C ILE A 81 7.68 -9.66 -18.88
N SER A 82 7.60 -8.45 -18.30
CA SER A 82 7.84 -7.25 -19.09
C SER A 82 8.29 -6.08 -18.22
N GLN A 83 8.98 -5.15 -18.87
CA GLN A 83 9.38 -3.86 -18.36
C GLN A 83 8.88 -2.79 -19.33
N LYS A 84 8.16 -1.80 -18.84
CA LYS A 84 7.61 -0.74 -19.69
C LYS A 84 7.75 0.62 -19.01
N PRO A 85 8.01 1.69 -19.78
CA PRO A 85 7.91 3.04 -19.25
C PRO A 85 6.54 3.25 -18.58
N TYR A 86 6.52 3.93 -17.45
CA TYR A 86 5.30 4.25 -16.72
C TYR A 86 5.03 5.73 -16.79
N ASN A 87 4.00 6.09 -17.55
CA ASN A 87 3.59 7.48 -17.70
C ASN A 87 2.64 7.86 -16.55
N ILE A 88 3.02 8.88 -15.81
CA ILE A 88 2.18 9.47 -14.78
C ILE A 88 1.30 10.53 -15.44
N PRO A 89 -0.02 10.49 -15.27
CA PRO A 89 -0.92 11.50 -15.81
C PRO A 89 -0.57 12.90 -15.31
N ASP A 90 -0.78 13.90 -16.14
CA ASP A 90 -0.68 15.27 -15.67
C ASP A 90 -1.94 15.62 -14.86
N LEU A 91 -1.71 16.09 -13.62
CA LEU A 91 -2.77 16.52 -12.71
C LEU A 91 -2.62 18.00 -12.41
N LYS A 92 -3.76 18.67 -12.28
CA LYS A 92 -3.85 20.09 -11.91
C LYS A 92 -4.67 20.23 -10.65
N VAL A 93 -4.54 21.36 -9.98
CA VAL A 93 -5.45 21.75 -8.90
C VAL A 93 -6.88 21.75 -9.45
N ASP A 94 -7.81 21.30 -8.63
CA ASP A 94 -9.24 21.13 -8.96
C ASP A 94 -9.58 19.99 -9.93
N ASP A 95 -8.61 19.23 -10.45
CA ASP A 95 -8.95 17.98 -11.15
C ASP A 95 -9.73 17.05 -10.23
N ILE A 96 -10.70 16.33 -10.78
CA ILE A 96 -11.44 15.30 -10.06
C ILE A 96 -10.78 13.95 -10.31
N VAL A 97 -10.52 13.22 -9.23
CA VAL A 97 -9.93 11.88 -9.29
C VAL A 97 -10.72 10.91 -8.42
N THR A 98 -10.83 9.68 -8.90
CA THR A 98 -11.26 8.57 -8.05
C THR A 98 -10.04 7.90 -7.44
N ILE A 99 -10.06 7.70 -6.13
CA ILE A 99 -9.02 6.98 -5.39
C ILE A 99 -9.60 5.72 -4.77
N THR A 100 -8.90 4.59 -4.92
CA THR A 100 -9.24 3.32 -4.29
C THR A 100 -7.97 2.64 -3.82
N GLY A 101 -8.00 2.11 -2.60
CA GLY A 101 -6.87 1.35 -2.10
C GLY A 101 -7.01 0.91 -0.66
N THR A 102 -6.03 0.16 -0.19
CA THR A 102 -5.98 -0.32 1.18
C THR A 102 -4.84 0.34 1.94
N LEU A 103 -5.11 0.78 3.14
CA LEU A 103 -4.19 1.52 3.99
C LEU A 103 -4.07 0.83 5.35
N CYS A 104 -2.86 0.57 5.79
CA CYS A 104 -2.60 0.22 7.18
C CYS A 104 -2.29 1.50 7.98
N TYR A 105 -3.22 1.91 8.81
CA TYR A 105 -3.10 3.11 9.65
C TYR A 105 -3.49 2.79 11.09
N THR A 106 -2.74 3.33 12.05
CA THR A 106 -3.04 3.19 13.47
C THR A 106 -3.00 4.54 14.16
N TYR A 107 -4.01 4.78 14.97
CA TYR A 107 -4.05 5.88 15.91
C TYR A 107 -3.45 5.41 17.25
N LYS A 108 -2.53 6.21 17.79
CA LYS A 108 -1.92 5.94 19.10
C LYS A 108 -2.64 6.73 20.17
N HIS A 109 -3.07 6.06 21.21
CA HIS A 109 -3.58 6.70 22.41
C HIS A 109 -2.89 6.13 23.66
N HIS A 110 -2.73 6.97 24.65
CA HIS A 110 -2.14 6.58 25.93
C HIS A 110 -3.24 6.24 26.92
N ASN A 111 -3.16 5.06 27.51
CA ASN A 111 -4.04 4.64 28.58
C ASN A 111 -3.18 4.02 29.68
N GLN A 112 -3.22 4.61 30.90
CA GLN A 112 -2.57 4.10 32.12
C GLN A 112 -1.18 3.49 31.87
N ASN A 113 -0.23 4.28 31.40
CA ASN A 113 1.15 3.89 31.10
C ASN A 113 1.39 2.95 29.91
N LYS A 114 0.38 2.68 29.08
CA LYS A 114 0.57 1.92 27.84
C LYS A 114 0.16 2.72 26.61
N THR A 115 0.98 2.67 25.58
CA THR A 115 0.59 3.16 24.26
C THR A 115 -0.20 2.06 23.54
N ILE A 116 -1.45 2.33 23.23
CA ILE A 116 -2.31 1.40 22.50
C ILE A 116 -2.43 1.92 21.07
N GLU A 117 -2.18 1.04 20.11
CA GLU A 117 -2.43 1.31 18.69
C GLU A 117 -3.78 0.73 18.29
N SER A 118 -4.65 1.54 17.75
CA SER A 118 -5.97 1.10 17.31
C SER A 118 -6.31 1.64 15.92
N CYS A 119 -7.19 0.92 15.20
CA CYS A 119 -7.78 1.44 13.98
C CYS A 119 -8.67 2.65 14.29
N PRO A 120 -8.60 3.74 13.52
CA PRO A 120 -9.46 4.90 13.73
C PRO A 120 -10.95 4.62 13.45
N ILE A 121 -11.24 3.53 12.73
CA ILE A 121 -12.58 3.14 12.32
C ILE A 121 -12.97 1.85 13.02
N ASN A 122 -14.22 1.77 13.48
CA ASN A 122 -14.78 0.55 14.04
C ASN A 122 -15.24 -0.43 12.93
N MET A 123 -15.79 -1.56 13.34
CA MET A 123 -16.24 -2.62 12.43
C MET A 123 -17.41 -2.21 11.51
N ASN A 124 -18.16 -1.21 11.91
CA ASN A 124 -19.30 -0.67 11.16
C ASN A 124 -18.90 0.53 10.27
N GLY A 125 -17.62 0.76 10.03
CA GLY A 125 -17.12 1.88 9.22
C GLY A 125 -17.22 3.25 9.88
N LYS A 126 -17.61 3.33 11.16
CA LYS A 126 -17.73 4.60 11.89
C LYS A 126 -16.42 4.97 12.58
N PHE A 127 -16.08 6.25 12.56
CA PHE A 127 -14.94 6.77 13.30
C PHE A 127 -15.13 6.60 14.82
N LYS A 128 -14.05 6.24 15.49
CA LYS A 128 -13.98 6.26 16.95
C LYS A 128 -13.79 7.69 17.44
N ASP A 129 -14.18 7.95 18.67
CA ASP A 129 -14.08 9.28 19.25
C ASP A 129 -12.65 9.84 19.17
N GLY A 130 -12.53 11.07 18.72
CA GLY A 130 -11.25 11.78 18.57
C GLY A 130 -10.34 11.28 17.46
N THR A 131 -10.74 10.26 16.66
CA THR A 131 -9.86 9.70 15.62
C THR A 131 -10.13 10.23 14.21
N LYS A 132 -11.29 10.83 13.98
CA LYS A 132 -11.73 11.32 12.66
C LYS A 132 -10.78 12.37 12.11
N GLN A 133 -10.62 13.48 12.81
CA GLN A 133 -9.81 14.60 12.32
C GLN A 133 -8.33 14.26 12.08
N PRO A 134 -7.63 13.58 13.02
CA PRO A 134 -6.24 13.17 12.77
C PRO A 134 -6.08 12.25 11.58
N PHE A 135 -7.05 11.37 11.34
CA PHE A 135 -6.99 10.45 10.19
C PHE A 135 -7.24 11.16 8.86
N LEU A 136 -8.27 12.02 8.79
CA LEU A 136 -8.56 12.79 7.57
C LEU A 136 -7.40 13.74 7.23
N LYS A 137 -6.89 14.48 8.21
CA LYS A 137 -5.70 15.33 8.02
C LYS A 137 -4.50 14.52 7.49
N TYR A 138 -4.27 13.32 8.02
CA TYR A 138 -3.23 12.44 7.51
C TYR A 138 -3.45 12.08 6.04
N LEU A 139 -4.70 11.78 5.64
CA LEU A 139 -5.02 11.50 4.24
C LEU A 139 -4.77 12.72 3.36
N ASP A 140 -5.27 13.90 3.74
CA ASP A 140 -5.07 15.16 3.00
C ASP A 140 -3.57 15.40 2.75
N GLU A 141 -2.75 15.35 3.82
CA GLU A 141 -1.31 15.56 3.75
C GLU A 141 -0.54 14.51 2.93
N LYS A 142 -1.03 13.26 2.89
CA LYS A 142 -0.34 12.16 2.20
C LYS A 142 -0.82 11.91 0.79
N THR A 143 -1.99 12.43 0.44
CA THR A 143 -2.59 12.20 -0.88
C THR A 143 -2.68 13.48 -1.72
N GLY A 144 -2.66 14.65 -1.11
CA GLY A 144 -2.93 15.92 -1.79
C GLY A 144 -4.37 16.06 -2.27
N LEU A 145 -5.31 15.34 -1.63
CA LEU A 145 -6.74 15.32 -1.95
C LEU A 145 -7.55 15.86 -0.77
N ASN A 146 -8.73 16.40 -1.04
CA ASN A 146 -9.58 17.10 -0.07
C ASN A 146 -10.49 16.18 0.77
N PHE A 147 -9.97 15.12 1.39
CA PHE A 147 -10.76 14.19 2.22
C PHE A 147 -11.51 14.86 3.35
N SER A 148 -10.88 15.79 4.07
CA SER A 148 -11.51 16.50 5.19
C SER A 148 -12.75 17.27 4.73
N GLN A 149 -12.64 18.04 3.66
CA GLN A 149 -13.74 18.82 3.11
C GLN A 149 -14.85 17.90 2.56
N ALA A 150 -14.49 16.89 1.80
CA ALA A 150 -15.44 15.95 1.21
C ALA A 150 -16.29 15.22 2.28
N VAL A 151 -15.65 14.79 3.38
CA VAL A 151 -16.38 14.14 4.49
C VAL A 151 -17.28 15.14 5.24
N GLU A 152 -16.89 16.42 5.36
CA GLU A 152 -17.74 17.47 5.94
C GLU A 152 -18.93 17.80 5.04
N SER A 153 -18.72 17.86 3.74
CA SER A 153 -19.76 18.10 2.72
C SER A 153 -20.64 16.88 2.43
N LYS A 154 -20.36 15.73 3.07
CA LYS A 154 -21.05 14.46 2.85
C LYS A 154 -20.97 13.96 1.39
N GLU A 155 -19.84 14.21 0.75
CA GLU A 155 -19.53 13.65 -0.55
C GLU A 155 -19.28 12.13 -0.46
N ASP A 156 -19.17 11.46 -1.62
CA ASP A 156 -19.00 10.01 -1.71
C ASP A 156 -17.60 9.57 -1.28
N VAL A 157 -17.41 9.50 0.04
CA VAL A 157 -16.18 9.00 0.67
C VAL A 157 -16.52 7.79 1.53
N ARG A 158 -15.98 6.64 1.16
CA ARG A 158 -16.18 5.38 1.87
C ARG A 158 -14.91 4.92 2.55
N PHE A 159 -15.05 4.61 3.83
CA PHE A 159 -14.03 3.94 4.63
C PHE A 159 -14.60 2.63 5.17
N GLU A 160 -13.89 1.55 4.96
CA GLU A 160 -14.27 0.25 5.47
C GLU A 160 -13.09 -0.40 6.18
N ARG A 161 -13.33 -0.92 7.38
CA ARG A 161 -12.32 -1.69 8.09
C ARG A 161 -12.34 -3.12 7.58
N LEU A 162 -11.23 -3.56 7.01
CA LEU A 162 -11.08 -4.92 6.56
C LEU A 162 -10.63 -5.82 7.72
N PHE A 163 -11.23 -6.99 7.78
CA PHE A 163 -10.77 -8.04 8.66
C PHE A 163 -9.63 -8.78 8.00
N THR A 164 -8.55 -8.93 8.73
CA THR A 164 -7.61 -9.99 8.45
C THR A 164 -7.91 -11.11 9.43
N ASP A 165 -8.17 -12.31 8.91
CA ASP A 165 -8.28 -13.49 9.73
C ASP A 165 -7.03 -13.65 10.58
N GLU A 166 -7.23 -13.95 11.87
CA GLU A 166 -6.11 -14.32 12.74
C GLU A 166 -5.57 -15.67 12.26
N LYS A 167 -4.50 -15.66 11.49
CA LYS A 167 -3.78 -16.89 11.17
C LYS A 167 -2.75 -17.14 12.24
N ASP A 168 -2.97 -18.19 13.00
CA ASP A 168 -1.97 -18.73 13.90
C ASP A 168 -0.87 -19.38 13.07
N ILE A 169 0.31 -18.80 13.10
CA ILE A 169 1.50 -19.43 12.52
C ILE A 169 2.15 -20.28 13.62
N TYR A 170 1.99 -21.59 13.52
CA TYR A 170 2.67 -22.52 14.40
C TYR A 170 4.03 -22.87 13.81
N SER A 171 5.10 -22.54 14.48
CA SER A 171 6.41 -23.08 14.20
C SER A 171 7.07 -23.51 15.50
N ASN A 172 7.45 -24.78 15.59
CA ASN A 172 8.32 -25.38 16.61
C ASN A 172 8.14 -24.81 18.02
N ASN A 173 6.95 -24.95 18.59
CA ASN A 173 6.59 -24.51 19.95
C ASN A 173 6.50 -22.98 20.16
N ILE A 174 6.56 -22.17 19.13
CA ILE A 174 6.33 -20.73 19.22
C ILE A 174 5.27 -20.34 18.19
N THR A 175 4.09 -19.98 18.67
CA THR A 175 3.04 -19.40 17.84
C THR A 175 3.37 -17.93 17.60
N LYS A 176 3.85 -17.59 16.41
CA LYS A 176 4.06 -16.20 16.03
C LYS A 176 2.87 -15.75 15.17
N LYS A 177 1.91 -15.05 15.79
CA LYS A 177 0.83 -14.41 15.07
C LYS A 177 1.36 -13.14 14.40
N VAL A 178 1.53 -13.17 13.10
CA VAL A 178 1.70 -11.93 12.32
C VAL A 178 0.33 -11.41 11.95
N LEU A 179 -0.26 -10.66 12.85
CA LEU A 179 -1.52 -9.99 12.58
C LEU A 179 -1.26 -8.68 11.87
N VAL A 180 -1.67 -8.56 10.62
CA VAL A 180 -1.84 -7.26 10.01
C VAL A 180 -3.18 -6.71 10.46
N LYS A 181 -3.20 -6.06 11.62
CA LYS A 181 -4.38 -5.37 12.16
C LYS A 181 -4.48 -3.98 11.54
N ASN A 182 -5.70 -3.45 11.48
CA ASN A 182 -5.98 -2.05 11.15
C ASN A 182 -5.80 -1.70 9.67
N ILE A 183 -6.28 -2.56 8.78
CA ILE A 183 -6.39 -2.25 7.37
C ILE A 183 -7.71 -1.54 7.11
N ILE A 184 -7.63 -0.47 6.34
CA ILE A 184 -8.75 0.36 5.94
C ILE A 184 -8.80 0.37 4.42
N LEU A 185 -9.93 -0.04 3.85
CA LEU A 185 -10.26 0.25 2.47
C LEU A 185 -10.70 1.70 2.37
N VAL A 186 -10.13 2.43 1.43
CA VAL A 186 -10.47 3.82 1.10
C VAL A 186 -10.99 3.84 -0.31
N GLN A 187 -12.16 4.40 -0.52
CA GLN A 187 -12.77 4.65 -1.83
C GLN A 187 -13.40 6.03 -1.80
N ALA A 188 -13.03 6.88 -2.75
CA ALA A 188 -13.56 8.23 -2.83
C ALA A 188 -13.38 8.83 -4.21
N THR A 189 -14.26 9.79 -4.57
CA THR A 189 -14.07 10.70 -5.70
C THR A 189 -13.83 12.08 -5.12
N LEU A 190 -12.65 12.65 -5.37
CA LEU A 190 -12.13 13.80 -4.67
C LEU A 190 -11.49 14.81 -5.62
N ARG A 191 -11.38 16.05 -5.14
CA ARG A 191 -10.67 17.13 -5.80
C ARG A 191 -9.18 17.10 -5.44
N VAL A 192 -8.33 17.36 -6.41
CA VAL A 192 -6.90 17.52 -6.23
C VAL A 192 -6.61 18.90 -5.64
N GLU A 193 -5.97 18.95 -4.48
CA GLU A 193 -5.48 20.17 -3.84
C GLU A 193 -3.99 20.39 -4.11
N ASP A 194 -3.20 19.30 -4.02
CA ASP A 194 -1.77 19.33 -4.32
C ASP A 194 -1.44 18.30 -5.41
N PRO A 195 -1.31 18.74 -6.67
CA PRO A 195 -1.02 17.83 -7.79
C PRO A 195 0.28 17.06 -7.64
N GLU A 196 1.33 17.62 -7.04
CA GLU A 196 2.62 16.95 -6.89
C GLU A 196 2.55 15.82 -5.87
N ILE A 197 1.86 16.04 -4.75
CA ILE A 197 1.61 14.99 -3.77
C ILE A 197 0.73 13.91 -4.39
N THR A 198 -0.36 14.29 -5.08
CA THR A 198 -1.27 13.33 -5.72
C THR A 198 -0.57 12.51 -6.80
N LYS A 199 0.25 13.13 -7.66
CA LYS A 199 1.10 12.43 -8.64
C LYS A 199 2.02 11.40 -7.97
N SER A 200 2.51 11.68 -6.76
CA SER A 200 3.39 10.76 -6.06
C SER A 200 2.72 9.40 -5.76
N LEU A 201 1.40 9.35 -5.60
CA LEU A 201 0.66 8.12 -5.32
C LEU A 201 0.68 7.10 -6.48
N PHE A 202 0.99 7.54 -7.70
CA PHE A 202 1.16 6.61 -8.82
C PHE A 202 2.39 5.70 -8.65
N TYR A 203 3.38 6.13 -7.87
CA TYR A 203 4.63 5.40 -7.66
C TYR A 203 5.05 5.23 -6.19
N LYS A 204 4.29 5.78 -5.24
CA LYS A 204 4.54 5.65 -3.80
C LYS A 204 3.40 4.93 -3.12
N MET A 205 3.71 4.27 -2.01
CA MET A 205 2.73 3.72 -1.08
C MET A 205 2.68 4.58 0.18
N ILE A 206 1.50 4.74 0.78
CA ILE A 206 1.30 5.49 2.01
C ILE A 206 0.97 4.57 3.19
N GLY A 207 1.16 5.04 4.41
CA GLY A 207 0.84 4.27 5.61
C GLY A 207 1.93 3.31 6.07
N LYS A 208 1.52 2.39 6.93
CA LYS A 208 2.35 1.33 7.49
C LYS A 208 2.24 0.03 6.66
N LYS A 209 3.16 -0.91 6.87
CA LYS A 209 3.11 -2.25 6.26
C LYS A 209 3.16 -2.24 4.71
N LYS A 210 3.84 -1.28 4.13
CA LYS A 210 4.02 -1.14 2.68
C LYS A 210 4.64 -2.39 2.04
N SER A 211 5.61 -3.01 2.70
CA SER A 211 6.26 -4.23 2.23
C SER A 211 5.32 -5.45 2.11
N TYR A 212 4.13 -5.38 2.70
CA TYR A 212 3.07 -6.38 2.56
C TYR A 212 2.01 -5.99 1.51
N GLY A 213 2.27 -4.95 0.71
CA GLY A 213 1.35 -4.45 -0.31
C GLY A 213 0.29 -3.46 0.16
N PHE A 214 0.27 -3.11 1.47
CA PHE A 214 -0.66 -2.09 1.96
C PHE A 214 -0.17 -0.67 1.67
N GLY A 215 -1.12 0.25 1.52
CA GLY A 215 -0.84 1.64 1.17
C GLY A 215 -0.74 1.88 -0.34
N ASN A 216 -1.09 0.87 -1.13
CA ASN A 216 -1.22 1.02 -2.57
C ASN A 216 -2.57 1.70 -2.87
N MET A 217 -2.50 2.92 -3.40
CA MET A 217 -3.66 3.68 -3.85
C MET A 217 -3.69 3.69 -5.39
N THR A 218 -4.78 3.27 -5.97
CA THR A 218 -5.07 3.45 -7.40
C THR A 218 -5.78 4.77 -7.57
N ILE A 219 -5.34 5.56 -8.55
CA ILE A 219 -5.92 6.85 -8.88
C ILE A 219 -6.32 6.84 -10.35
N GLU A 220 -7.54 7.26 -10.61
CA GLU A 220 -8.09 7.43 -11.94
C GLU A 220 -8.58 8.88 -12.08
N LYS A 221 -8.09 9.59 -13.09
CA LYS A 221 -8.56 10.93 -13.41
C LYS A 221 -9.88 10.83 -14.17
N TYR A 222 -10.86 11.60 -13.73
CA TYR A 222 -12.06 11.85 -14.56
C TYR A 222 -11.67 12.75 -15.73
N GLU A 223 -12.00 12.29 -16.93
CA GLU A 223 -11.85 13.08 -18.16
C GLU A 223 -13.00 14.07 -18.31
#